data_b640913941dd133268392a97d060b9b4
#
_entry.id   b640913941dd133268392a97d060b9b4
#
_cell.length_a   1.000
_cell.length_b   1.000
_cell.length_c   1.000
_cell.angle_alpha   90.00
_cell.angle_beta   90.00
_cell.angle_gamma   90.00
#
_symmetry.space_group_name_H-M   'P 1'
#
loop_
_entity.id
_entity.type
_entity.pdbx_description
1 polymer ?
#
loop_
_entity_poly.entity_id
_entity_poly.type
_entity_poly.pdbx_seq_one_letter_code
_entity_poly.pdbx_strand_id
1 'polypeptide(L)'
;MEFLASFINTFTDPVSVFNELKEKNNWQTCTMPLVVLMVVGAISLVVLKDLYYDVQLEQSIEWIENSSQIPDEQKEEALENVYESFENPGTVSVAIMWLSNILAGPLRVIFFTLIVLLIVKFFFGESAKYSELLPYISYAYLVTVLETIVKTPLMLSKWSIEVYTGLGLLGIGEKGTFIYNLLAGIDLFSIWRIVLIGIALGVFFNKNAKPFIIGISIYWLFQLSLFAGIGALFS
;
A
#
# COMPACT_ATOMS: atom_id res chain seq x y z
N MET A 1 12.15 -8.13 -23.78
CA MET A 1 10.81 -8.72 -23.50
C MET A 1 9.79 -7.59 -23.50
N GLU A 2 8.61 -7.77 -24.03
CA GLU A 2 7.57 -6.75 -23.94
C GLU A 2 7.13 -6.61 -22.48
N PHE A 3 6.86 -5.39 -22.02
CA PHE A 3 6.51 -5.11 -20.61
C PHE A 3 5.36 -6.01 -20.10
N LEU A 4 4.36 -6.27 -20.93
CA LEU A 4 3.24 -7.15 -20.56
C LEU A 4 3.69 -8.58 -20.20
N ALA A 5 4.66 -9.14 -20.95
CA ALA A 5 5.23 -10.43 -20.63
C ALA A 5 6.00 -10.38 -19.29
N SER A 6 6.81 -9.34 -19.08
CA SER A 6 7.51 -9.15 -17.80
C SER A 6 6.53 -8.95 -16.63
N PHE A 7 5.41 -8.25 -16.84
CA PHE A 7 4.35 -8.11 -15.85
C PHE A 7 3.79 -9.48 -15.43
N ILE A 8 3.38 -10.33 -16.39
CA ILE A 8 2.84 -11.66 -16.10
C ILE A 8 3.92 -12.54 -15.45
N ASN A 9 5.14 -12.53 -15.99
CA ASN A 9 6.25 -13.33 -15.48
C ASN A 9 6.71 -12.90 -14.07
N THR A 10 6.44 -11.66 -13.65
CA THR A 10 6.69 -11.26 -12.27
C THR A 10 5.97 -12.17 -11.26
N PHE A 11 4.84 -12.76 -11.64
CA PHE A 11 4.04 -13.63 -10.78
C PHE A 11 4.28 -15.12 -11.02
N THR A 12 4.68 -15.51 -12.24
CA THR A 12 4.83 -16.92 -12.65
C THR A 12 6.29 -17.37 -12.67
N ASP A 13 7.22 -16.50 -13.05
CA ASP A 13 8.67 -16.75 -13.08
C ASP A 13 9.46 -15.49 -12.69
N PRO A 14 9.37 -15.04 -11.43
CA PRO A 14 10.00 -13.81 -10.98
C PRO A 14 11.53 -13.81 -11.13
N VAL A 15 12.16 -14.99 -11.02
CA VAL A 15 13.62 -15.10 -11.15
C VAL A 15 14.08 -14.70 -12.56
N SER A 16 13.35 -15.12 -13.58
CA SER A 16 13.63 -14.75 -14.99
C SER A 16 13.54 -13.24 -15.18
N VAL A 17 12.45 -12.61 -14.67
CA VAL A 17 12.26 -11.15 -14.78
C VAL A 17 13.37 -10.39 -14.06
N PHE A 18 13.71 -10.78 -12.84
CA PHE A 18 14.76 -10.09 -12.09
C PHE A 18 16.17 -10.29 -12.68
N ASN A 19 16.44 -11.42 -13.34
CA ASN A 19 17.67 -11.60 -14.12
C ASN A 19 17.69 -10.68 -15.35
N GLU A 20 16.58 -10.57 -16.06
CA GLU A 20 16.49 -9.65 -17.21
C GLU A 20 16.71 -8.19 -16.82
N LEU A 21 16.25 -7.76 -15.64
CA LEU A 21 16.50 -6.41 -15.11
C LEU A 21 17.99 -6.12 -14.89
N LYS A 22 18.81 -7.14 -14.60
CA LYS A 22 20.27 -6.97 -14.53
C LYS A 22 20.89 -6.58 -15.85
N GLU A 23 20.41 -7.16 -16.94
CA GLU A 23 20.94 -6.96 -18.27
C GLU A 23 20.44 -5.67 -18.91
N LYS A 24 19.19 -5.30 -18.60
CA LYS A 24 18.46 -4.19 -19.22
C LYS A 24 18.08 -3.10 -18.21
N ASN A 25 19.01 -2.70 -17.36
CA ASN A 25 18.74 -1.62 -16.39
C ASN A 25 18.74 -0.26 -17.10
N ASN A 26 17.61 0.12 -17.66
CA ASN A 26 17.39 1.43 -18.28
C ASN A 26 16.22 2.16 -17.58
N TRP A 27 16.02 3.44 -17.90
CA TRP A 27 14.96 4.26 -17.30
C TRP A 27 13.56 3.69 -17.53
N GLN A 28 13.30 3.00 -18.64
CA GLN A 28 12.00 2.40 -18.97
C GLN A 28 11.68 1.24 -18.04
N THR A 29 12.66 0.41 -17.67
CA THR A 29 12.47 -0.68 -16.72
C THR A 29 12.09 -0.19 -15.32
N CYS A 30 12.49 1.02 -14.96
CA CYS A 30 12.15 1.65 -13.71
C CYS A 30 10.76 2.31 -13.74
N THR A 31 10.46 3.04 -14.82
CA THR A 31 9.27 3.90 -14.90
C THR A 31 7.98 3.15 -15.20
N MET A 32 8.04 2.09 -16.04
CA MET A 32 6.84 1.35 -16.45
C MET A 32 6.03 0.78 -15.28
N PRO A 33 6.61 0.06 -14.31
CA PRO A 33 5.84 -0.39 -13.14
C PRO A 33 5.22 0.76 -12.35
N LEU A 34 5.92 1.88 -12.19
CA LEU A 34 5.40 3.06 -11.47
C LEU A 34 4.23 3.68 -12.21
N VAL A 35 4.29 3.79 -13.55
CA VAL A 35 3.17 4.27 -14.37
C VAL A 35 1.97 3.34 -14.24
N VAL A 36 2.16 2.02 -14.25
CA VAL A 36 1.06 1.07 -14.03
C VAL A 36 0.40 1.30 -12.68
N LEU A 37 1.18 1.49 -11.61
CA LEU A 37 0.64 1.78 -10.28
C LEU A 37 -0.14 3.12 -10.25
N MET A 38 0.32 4.15 -10.99
CA MET A 38 -0.42 5.41 -11.15
C MET A 38 -1.76 5.20 -11.86
N VAL A 39 -1.76 4.46 -12.96
CA VAL A 39 -2.97 4.16 -13.74
C VAL A 39 -3.97 3.36 -12.90
N VAL A 40 -3.49 2.35 -12.16
CA VAL A 40 -4.33 1.54 -11.27
C VAL A 40 -4.91 2.39 -10.15
N GLY A 41 -4.11 3.29 -9.55
CA GLY A 41 -4.58 4.24 -8.54
C GLY A 41 -5.68 5.17 -9.09
N ALA A 42 -5.50 5.71 -10.31
CA ALA A 42 -6.49 6.56 -10.96
C ALA A 42 -7.80 5.79 -11.26
N ILE A 43 -7.71 4.58 -11.80
CA ILE A 43 -8.87 3.74 -12.08
C ILE A 43 -9.59 3.38 -10.77
N SER A 44 -8.86 2.98 -9.74
CA SER A 44 -9.40 2.65 -8.42
C SER A 44 -10.16 3.84 -7.82
N LEU A 45 -9.61 5.05 -7.94
CA LEU A 45 -10.28 6.25 -7.47
C LEU A 45 -11.59 6.50 -8.23
N VAL A 46 -11.60 6.39 -9.57
CA VAL A 46 -12.84 6.56 -10.37
C VAL A 46 -13.91 5.57 -9.93
N VAL A 47 -13.52 4.32 -9.71
CA VAL A 47 -14.45 3.22 -9.38
C VAL A 47 -14.96 3.31 -7.94
N LEU A 48 -14.11 3.74 -7.00
CA LEU A 48 -14.40 3.75 -5.56
C LEU A 48 -14.71 5.14 -5.01
N LYS A 49 -14.82 6.17 -5.86
CA LYS A 49 -14.95 7.57 -5.40
C LYS A 49 -16.15 7.76 -4.45
N ASP A 50 -17.30 7.19 -4.79
CA ASP A 50 -18.54 7.34 -4.02
C ASP A 50 -18.41 6.62 -2.66
N LEU A 51 -17.81 5.43 -2.65
CA LEU A 51 -17.50 4.71 -1.41
C LEU A 51 -16.52 5.48 -0.52
N TYR A 52 -15.44 6.04 -1.09
CA TYR A 52 -14.50 6.84 -0.32
C TYR A 52 -15.14 8.11 0.23
N TYR A 53 -16.02 8.71 -0.54
CA TYR A 53 -16.79 9.86 -0.11
C TYR A 53 -17.65 9.53 1.11
N ASP A 54 -18.47 8.48 1.04
CA ASP A 54 -19.34 8.05 2.13
C ASP A 54 -18.55 7.71 3.39
N VAL A 55 -17.46 6.93 3.24
CA VAL A 55 -16.61 6.55 4.37
C VAL A 55 -15.93 7.75 5.02
N GLN A 56 -15.43 8.70 4.22
CA GLN A 56 -14.79 9.91 4.77
C GLN A 56 -15.81 10.81 5.47
N LEU A 57 -17.00 10.96 4.92
CA LEU A 57 -18.08 11.72 5.54
C LEU A 57 -18.46 11.09 6.90
N GLU A 58 -18.71 9.79 6.94
CA GLU A 58 -19.03 9.04 8.17
C GLU A 58 -17.94 9.21 9.23
N GLN A 59 -16.67 9.02 8.86
CA GLN A 59 -15.54 9.21 9.78
C GLN A 59 -15.43 10.64 10.29
N SER A 60 -15.72 11.64 9.46
CA SER A 60 -15.68 13.05 9.86
C SER A 60 -16.79 13.37 10.85
N ILE A 61 -18.00 12.83 10.63
CA ILE A 61 -19.15 12.97 11.56
C ILE A 61 -18.83 12.31 12.89
N GLU A 62 -18.38 11.04 12.87
CA GLU A 62 -18.02 10.30 14.07
C GLU A 62 -16.94 11.01 14.89
N TRP A 63 -15.92 11.57 14.20
CA TRP A 63 -14.86 12.34 14.87
C TRP A 63 -15.39 13.60 15.57
N ILE A 64 -16.30 14.37 14.93
CA ILE A 64 -16.90 15.57 15.51
C ILE A 64 -17.77 15.19 16.71
N GLU A 65 -18.63 14.19 16.57
CA GLU A 65 -19.54 13.74 17.63
C GLU A 65 -18.79 13.27 18.89
N ASN A 66 -17.71 12.50 18.69
CA ASN A 66 -16.93 11.92 19.79
C ASN A 66 -15.78 12.82 20.29
N SER A 67 -15.51 13.95 19.60
CA SER A 67 -14.42 14.85 19.98
C SER A 67 -14.72 15.58 21.30
N SER A 68 -13.81 15.43 22.26
CA SER A 68 -13.81 16.25 23.48
C SER A 68 -13.18 17.65 23.26
N GLN A 69 -12.57 17.91 22.10
CA GLN A 69 -11.94 19.18 21.76
C GLN A 69 -12.94 20.19 21.17
N ILE A 70 -14.08 19.73 20.70
CA ILE A 70 -15.16 20.56 20.15
C ILE A 70 -16.23 20.72 21.23
N PRO A 71 -16.52 21.96 21.70
CA PRO A 71 -17.62 22.21 22.62
C PRO A 71 -18.96 21.74 22.01
N ASP A 72 -19.84 21.17 22.84
CA ASP A 72 -21.12 20.62 22.36
C ASP A 72 -21.95 21.67 21.60
N GLU A 73 -21.88 22.93 22.02
CA GLU A 73 -22.57 24.06 21.37
C GLU A 73 -22.06 24.35 19.93
N GLN A 74 -20.84 23.91 19.58
CA GLN A 74 -20.21 24.11 18.27
C GLN A 74 -20.26 22.87 17.39
N LYS A 75 -20.70 21.71 17.92
CA LYS A 75 -20.74 20.46 17.14
C LYS A 75 -21.73 20.54 15.97
N GLU A 76 -22.88 21.16 16.16
CA GLU A 76 -23.89 21.34 15.11
C GLU A 76 -23.37 22.16 13.95
N GLU A 77 -22.70 23.30 14.23
CA GLU A 77 -22.06 24.15 13.21
C GLU A 77 -20.91 23.40 12.52
N ALA A 78 -20.11 22.63 13.27
CA ALA A 78 -19.03 21.82 12.71
C ALA A 78 -19.56 20.73 11.77
N LEU A 79 -20.67 20.07 12.09
CA LEU A 79 -21.34 19.09 11.25
C LEU A 79 -21.88 19.74 9.97
N GLU A 80 -22.55 20.90 10.07
CA GLU A 80 -23.04 21.64 8.92
C GLU A 80 -21.90 22.01 7.96
N ASN A 81 -20.78 22.51 8.46
CA ASN A 81 -19.58 22.81 7.68
C ASN A 81 -19.00 21.56 7.00
N VAL A 82 -19.02 20.40 7.65
CA VAL A 82 -18.61 19.13 7.04
C VAL A 82 -19.54 18.78 5.87
N TYR A 83 -20.85 18.76 6.08
CA TYR A 83 -21.81 18.46 5.02
C TYR A 83 -21.66 19.41 3.82
N GLU A 84 -21.53 20.72 4.05
CA GLU A 84 -21.32 21.71 3.00
C GLU A 84 -20.01 21.45 2.22
N SER A 85 -18.92 21.14 2.93
CA SER A 85 -17.62 20.85 2.32
C SER A 85 -17.63 19.59 1.45
N PHE A 86 -18.48 18.62 1.80
CA PHE A 86 -18.66 17.40 1.03
C PHE A 86 -19.64 17.57 -0.14
N GLU A 87 -20.72 18.36 0.01
CA GLU A 87 -21.65 18.67 -1.10
C GLU A 87 -20.99 19.54 -2.16
N ASN A 88 -20.16 20.49 -1.77
CA ASN A 88 -19.50 21.45 -2.65
C ASN A 88 -17.96 21.43 -2.45
N PRO A 89 -17.29 20.34 -2.80
CA PRO A 89 -15.85 20.23 -2.58
C PRO A 89 -15.10 21.28 -3.42
N GLY A 90 -14.24 22.06 -2.76
CA GLY A 90 -13.41 23.04 -3.44
C GLY A 90 -12.49 22.39 -4.47
N THR A 91 -12.20 23.08 -5.58
CA THR A 91 -11.34 22.57 -6.67
C THR A 91 -9.98 22.07 -6.15
N VAL A 92 -9.42 22.74 -5.14
CA VAL A 92 -8.14 22.36 -4.53
C VAL A 92 -8.26 21.02 -3.80
N SER A 93 -9.33 20.81 -3.04
CA SER A 93 -9.57 19.54 -2.31
C SER A 93 -9.71 18.37 -3.28
N VAL A 94 -10.47 18.55 -4.35
CA VAL A 94 -10.61 17.56 -5.43
C VAL A 94 -9.26 17.26 -6.07
N ALA A 95 -8.47 18.28 -6.40
CA ALA A 95 -7.15 18.10 -7.01
C ALA A 95 -6.19 17.33 -6.08
N ILE A 96 -6.18 17.64 -4.77
CA ILE A 96 -5.38 16.92 -3.77
C ILE A 96 -5.82 15.46 -3.68
N MET A 97 -7.11 15.18 -3.64
CA MET A 97 -7.65 13.81 -3.61
C MET A 97 -7.17 13.00 -4.83
N TRP A 98 -7.28 13.55 -6.04
CA TRP A 98 -6.80 12.89 -7.24
C TRP A 98 -5.29 12.67 -7.22
N LEU A 99 -4.53 13.70 -6.89
CA LEU A 99 -3.07 13.66 -6.90
C LEU A 99 -2.54 12.66 -5.86
N SER A 100 -3.09 12.67 -4.65
CA SER A 100 -2.69 11.74 -3.58
C SER A 100 -2.96 10.28 -3.95
N ASN A 101 -4.13 9.96 -4.53
CA ASN A 101 -4.45 8.59 -4.95
C ASN A 101 -3.58 8.11 -6.12
N ILE A 102 -3.35 8.96 -7.12
CA ILE A 102 -2.50 8.62 -8.28
C ILE A 102 -1.06 8.39 -7.84
N LEU A 103 -0.54 9.24 -6.95
CA LEU A 103 0.86 9.17 -6.52
C LEU A 103 1.12 8.20 -5.38
N ALA A 104 0.10 7.76 -4.63
CA ALA A 104 0.26 6.89 -3.47
C ALA A 104 1.06 5.62 -3.77
N GLY A 105 0.77 4.93 -4.88
CA GLY A 105 1.48 3.74 -5.31
C GLY A 105 2.97 4.00 -5.59
N PRO A 106 3.31 4.89 -6.52
CA PRO A 106 4.69 5.26 -6.81
C PRO A 106 5.47 5.77 -5.60
N LEU A 107 4.89 6.67 -4.80
CA LEU A 107 5.53 7.19 -3.59
C LEU A 107 5.84 6.09 -2.59
N ARG A 108 4.91 5.15 -2.39
CA ARG A 108 5.14 3.98 -1.53
C ARG A 108 6.34 3.16 -2.00
N VAL A 109 6.47 2.90 -3.30
CA VAL A 109 7.62 2.18 -3.88
C VAL A 109 8.91 2.95 -3.66
N ILE A 110 8.91 4.26 -3.93
CA ILE A 110 10.08 5.13 -3.77
C ILE A 110 10.56 5.12 -2.32
N PHE A 111 9.68 5.36 -1.34
CA PHE A 111 10.03 5.35 0.07
C PHE A 111 10.44 3.96 0.56
N PHE A 112 9.74 2.92 0.13
CA PHE A 112 10.06 1.56 0.54
C PHE A 112 11.41 1.10 -0.02
N THR A 113 11.78 1.51 -1.23
CA THR A 113 13.11 1.23 -1.80
C THR A 113 14.23 1.81 -0.92
N LEU A 114 14.03 3.01 -0.36
CA LEU A 114 14.98 3.60 0.57
C LEU A 114 15.11 2.74 1.85
N ILE A 115 14.00 2.26 2.38
CA ILE A 115 13.98 1.37 3.55
C ILE A 115 14.71 0.06 3.25
N VAL A 116 14.43 -0.55 2.10
CA VAL A 116 15.13 -1.78 1.65
C VAL A 116 16.63 -1.54 1.53
N LEU A 117 17.04 -0.40 0.97
CA LEU A 117 18.46 -0.02 0.87
C LEU A 117 19.12 0.05 2.26
N LEU A 118 18.45 0.63 3.26
CA LEU A 118 18.94 0.68 4.64
C LEU A 118 19.03 -0.72 5.26
N ILE A 119 17.98 -1.54 5.09
CA ILE A 119 17.96 -2.92 5.57
C ILE A 119 19.14 -3.71 4.98
N VAL A 120 19.31 -3.66 3.67
CA VAL A 120 20.36 -4.37 2.94
C VAL A 120 21.74 -3.93 3.43
N LYS A 121 21.96 -2.63 3.61
CA LYS A 121 23.24 -2.08 4.06
C LYS A 121 23.56 -2.44 5.51
N PHE A 122 22.61 -2.27 6.45
CA PHE A 122 22.88 -2.40 7.86
C PHE A 122 22.77 -3.83 8.38
N PHE A 123 21.83 -4.63 7.83
CA PHE A 123 21.60 -6.00 8.33
C PHE A 123 22.30 -7.07 7.50
N PHE A 124 22.54 -6.81 6.21
CA PHE A 124 23.19 -7.79 5.33
C PHE A 124 24.61 -7.40 4.94
N GLY A 125 25.06 -6.17 5.24
CA GLY A 125 26.39 -5.68 4.88
C GLY A 125 26.60 -5.52 3.38
N GLU A 126 25.50 -5.46 2.60
CA GLU A 126 25.56 -5.34 1.16
C GLU A 126 25.53 -3.87 0.72
N SER A 127 26.11 -3.57 -0.42
CA SER A 127 26.10 -2.23 -1.02
C SER A 127 25.38 -2.22 -2.34
N ALA A 128 24.46 -1.28 -2.48
CA ALA A 128 23.73 -1.02 -3.72
C ALA A 128 23.46 0.47 -3.84
N LYS A 129 23.24 0.93 -5.08
CA LYS A 129 22.71 2.28 -5.32
C LYS A 129 21.18 2.23 -5.33
N TYR A 130 20.58 3.29 -4.85
CA TYR A 130 19.13 3.43 -4.84
C TYR A 130 18.51 3.19 -6.23
N SER A 131 19.10 3.80 -7.27
CA SER A 131 18.64 3.67 -8.66
C SER A 131 18.75 2.24 -9.21
N GLU A 132 19.63 1.42 -8.67
CA GLU A 132 19.79 0.02 -9.07
C GLU A 132 18.74 -0.89 -8.43
N LEU A 133 18.32 -0.58 -7.19
CA LEU A 133 17.31 -1.34 -6.46
C LEU A 133 15.88 -0.97 -6.86
N LEU A 134 15.63 0.29 -7.22
CA LEU A 134 14.28 0.80 -7.50
C LEU A 134 13.52 -0.02 -8.54
N PRO A 135 14.10 -0.46 -9.69
CA PRO A 135 13.39 -1.31 -10.65
C PRO A 135 12.90 -2.62 -10.03
N TYR A 136 13.75 -3.29 -9.25
CA TYR A 136 13.44 -4.58 -8.63
C TYR A 136 12.27 -4.47 -7.64
N ILE A 137 12.31 -3.44 -6.81
CA ILE A 137 11.23 -3.17 -5.86
C ILE A 137 9.94 -2.76 -6.59
N SER A 138 10.05 -1.95 -7.66
CA SER A 138 8.90 -1.54 -8.47
C SER A 138 8.16 -2.73 -9.09
N TYR A 139 8.90 -3.71 -9.64
CA TYR A 139 8.30 -4.94 -10.18
C TYR A 139 7.65 -5.78 -9.08
N ALA A 140 8.29 -5.95 -7.92
CA ALA A 140 7.68 -6.67 -6.81
C ALA A 140 6.37 -6.02 -6.32
N TYR A 141 6.26 -4.69 -6.43
CA TYR A 141 5.05 -3.95 -6.08
C TYR A 141 3.91 -4.09 -7.10
N LEU A 142 4.15 -4.66 -8.29
CA LEU A 142 3.06 -4.97 -9.24
C LEU A 142 2.02 -5.94 -8.66
N VAL A 143 2.33 -6.68 -7.59
CA VAL A 143 1.33 -7.44 -6.81
C VAL A 143 0.16 -6.56 -6.35
N THR A 144 0.39 -5.27 -6.09
CA THR A 144 -0.67 -4.33 -5.72
C THR A 144 -1.75 -4.20 -6.82
N VAL A 145 -1.39 -4.42 -8.08
CA VAL A 145 -2.36 -4.44 -9.19
C VAL A 145 -3.35 -5.60 -9.01
N LEU A 146 -2.85 -6.80 -8.71
CA LEU A 146 -3.68 -7.98 -8.45
C LEU A 146 -4.51 -7.78 -7.17
N GLU A 147 -3.92 -7.21 -6.13
CA GLU A 147 -4.60 -6.84 -4.90
C GLU A 147 -5.79 -5.92 -5.19
N THR A 148 -5.58 -4.86 -5.99
CA THR A 148 -6.62 -3.91 -6.35
C THR A 148 -7.73 -4.58 -7.17
N ILE A 149 -7.39 -5.41 -8.16
CA ILE A 149 -8.37 -6.14 -8.98
C ILE A 149 -9.26 -7.04 -8.11
N VAL A 150 -8.70 -7.68 -7.06
CA VAL A 150 -9.47 -8.56 -6.18
C VAL A 150 -10.26 -7.77 -5.13
N LYS A 151 -9.63 -6.77 -4.49
CA LYS A 151 -10.28 -6.03 -3.39
C LYS A 151 -11.34 -5.05 -3.86
N THR A 152 -11.17 -4.38 -5.02
CA THR A 152 -12.13 -3.37 -5.52
C THR A 152 -13.57 -3.91 -5.66
N PRO A 153 -13.83 -5.05 -6.33
CA PRO A 153 -15.19 -5.61 -6.39
C PRO A 153 -15.75 -5.99 -5.00
N LEU A 154 -14.89 -6.47 -4.09
CA LEU A 154 -15.29 -6.80 -2.73
C LEU A 154 -15.66 -5.56 -1.94
N MET A 155 -14.91 -4.46 -2.07
CA MET A 155 -15.22 -3.17 -1.46
C MET A 155 -16.58 -2.65 -1.93
N LEU A 156 -16.84 -2.67 -3.25
CA LEU A 156 -18.13 -2.28 -3.81
C LEU A 156 -19.27 -3.15 -3.34
N SER A 157 -19.09 -4.48 -3.29
CA SER A 157 -20.13 -5.41 -2.88
C SER A 157 -20.52 -5.28 -1.41
N LYS A 158 -19.55 -4.92 -0.56
CA LYS A 158 -19.75 -4.71 0.89
C LYS A 158 -20.03 -3.27 1.26
N TRP A 159 -19.86 -2.34 0.31
CA TRP A 159 -19.87 -0.90 0.52
C TRP A 159 -18.98 -0.49 1.71
N SER A 160 -17.76 -1.05 1.74
CA SER A 160 -16.79 -0.86 2.83
C SER A 160 -15.35 -0.95 2.32
N ILE A 161 -14.48 -0.10 2.86
CA ILE A 161 -13.03 -0.18 2.61
C ILE A 161 -12.37 -1.29 3.44
N GLU A 162 -13.06 -1.81 4.46
CA GLU A 162 -12.59 -2.89 5.33
C GLU A 162 -12.82 -4.26 4.67
N VAL A 163 -11.96 -4.56 3.69
CA VAL A 163 -11.97 -5.84 2.99
C VAL A 163 -10.66 -6.58 3.25
N TYR A 164 -10.79 -7.74 3.85
CA TYR A 164 -9.66 -8.58 4.23
C TYR A 164 -9.51 -9.75 3.25
N THR A 165 -8.25 -10.09 2.94
CA THR A 165 -7.87 -11.23 2.09
C THR A 165 -6.84 -12.12 2.80
N GLY A 166 -6.87 -12.09 4.14
CA GLY A 166 -5.95 -12.83 5.02
C GLY A 166 -6.53 -13.04 6.41
N LEU A 167 -5.70 -12.90 7.44
CA LEU A 167 -6.08 -13.21 8.82
C LEU A 167 -7.17 -12.27 9.38
N GLY A 168 -7.34 -11.08 8.82
CA GLY A 168 -8.46 -10.20 9.16
C GLY A 168 -9.85 -10.81 8.93
N LEU A 169 -9.97 -11.82 8.03
CA LEU A 169 -11.21 -12.56 7.82
C LEU A 169 -11.68 -13.34 9.06
N LEU A 170 -10.77 -13.65 9.98
CA LEU A 170 -11.08 -14.39 11.19
C LEU A 170 -11.89 -13.56 12.21
N GLY A 171 -11.86 -12.23 12.09
CA GLY A 171 -12.58 -11.33 13.00
C GLY A 171 -12.20 -11.48 14.46
N ILE A 172 -10.95 -11.83 14.75
CA ILE A 172 -10.47 -12.06 16.12
C ILE A 172 -10.16 -10.73 16.80
N GLY A 173 -10.74 -10.51 17.97
CA GLY A 173 -10.62 -9.28 18.76
C GLY A 173 -11.71 -8.27 18.43
N GLU A 174 -11.88 -7.28 19.29
CA GLU A 174 -12.76 -6.15 19.05
C GLU A 174 -12.12 -5.17 18.09
N LYS A 175 -12.91 -4.55 17.22
CA LYS A 175 -12.45 -3.52 16.26
C LYS A 175 -11.68 -2.41 17.01
N GLY A 176 -10.56 -1.99 16.45
CA GLY A 176 -9.67 -1.00 17.07
C GLY A 176 -8.62 -1.58 18.03
N THR A 177 -8.78 -2.81 18.55
CA THR A 177 -7.77 -3.43 19.43
C THR A 177 -6.48 -3.78 18.65
N PHE A 178 -5.36 -3.85 19.39
CA PHE A 178 -4.07 -4.23 18.83
C PHE A 178 -4.12 -5.55 18.03
N ILE A 179 -4.76 -6.59 18.60
CA ILE A 179 -4.86 -7.91 17.96
C ILE A 179 -5.68 -7.83 16.66
N TYR A 180 -6.81 -7.13 16.69
CA TYR A 180 -7.65 -6.93 15.52
C TYR A 180 -6.86 -6.22 14.41
N ASN A 181 -6.24 -5.08 14.70
CA ASN A 181 -5.47 -4.30 13.75
C ASN A 181 -4.26 -5.06 13.19
N LEU A 182 -3.58 -5.84 14.04
CA LEU A 182 -2.46 -6.69 13.64
C LEU A 182 -2.90 -7.76 12.63
N LEU A 183 -3.95 -8.50 12.94
CA LEU A 183 -4.47 -9.57 12.08
C LEU A 183 -5.07 -9.02 10.79
N ALA A 184 -5.74 -7.87 10.84
CA ALA A 184 -6.28 -7.17 9.68
C ALA A 184 -5.20 -6.79 8.66
N GLY A 185 -4.00 -6.46 9.13
CA GLY A 185 -2.86 -6.12 8.26
C GLY A 185 -2.12 -7.31 7.65
N ILE A 186 -2.38 -8.55 8.11
CA ILE A 186 -1.76 -9.76 7.54
C ILE A 186 -2.63 -10.29 6.42
N ASP A 187 -2.24 -10.01 5.18
CA ASP A 187 -2.97 -10.47 3.99
C ASP A 187 -2.05 -11.20 2.98
N LEU A 188 -2.69 -11.94 2.06
CA LEU A 188 -2.02 -12.76 1.05
C LEU A 188 -1.10 -11.92 0.14
N PHE A 189 -1.55 -10.75 -0.29
CA PHE A 189 -0.80 -9.90 -1.22
C PHE A 189 0.43 -9.28 -0.55
N SER A 190 0.34 -8.93 0.73
CA SER A 190 1.47 -8.45 1.52
C SER A 190 2.53 -9.53 1.67
N ILE A 191 2.14 -10.77 1.96
CA ILE A 191 3.07 -11.91 2.04
C ILE A 191 3.71 -12.16 0.66
N TRP A 192 2.92 -12.17 -0.40
CA TRP A 192 3.44 -12.38 -1.75
C TRP A 192 4.45 -11.30 -2.16
N ARG A 193 4.16 -10.02 -1.89
CA ARG A 193 5.06 -8.92 -2.14
C ARG A 193 6.40 -9.09 -1.39
N ILE A 194 6.37 -9.50 -0.13
CA ILE A 194 7.59 -9.78 0.66
C ILE A 194 8.44 -10.88 0.01
N VAL A 195 7.81 -11.95 -0.43
CA VAL A 195 8.49 -13.05 -1.13
C VAL A 195 9.14 -12.56 -2.41
N LEU A 196 8.42 -11.79 -3.23
CA LEU A 196 8.98 -11.23 -4.48
C LEU A 196 10.15 -10.28 -4.21
N ILE A 197 10.06 -9.43 -3.19
CA ILE A 197 11.17 -8.55 -2.81
C ILE A 197 12.38 -9.36 -2.39
N GLY A 198 12.21 -10.41 -1.59
CA GLY A 198 13.31 -11.28 -1.18
C GLY A 198 13.95 -12.02 -2.35
N ILE A 199 13.15 -12.50 -3.32
CA ILE A 199 13.65 -13.10 -4.58
C ILE A 199 14.42 -12.05 -5.38
N ALA A 200 13.87 -10.85 -5.54
CA ALA A 200 14.48 -9.74 -6.25
C ALA A 200 15.89 -9.41 -5.67
N LEU A 201 15.99 -9.31 -4.34
CA LEU A 201 17.27 -9.06 -3.66
C LEU A 201 18.23 -10.23 -3.81
N GLY A 202 17.74 -11.49 -3.72
CA GLY A 202 18.52 -12.68 -3.96
C GLY A 202 19.16 -12.68 -5.35
N VAL A 203 18.37 -12.37 -6.38
CA VAL A 203 18.87 -12.25 -7.76
C VAL A 203 19.83 -11.06 -7.90
N PHE A 204 19.48 -9.90 -7.36
CA PHE A 204 20.30 -8.70 -7.44
C PHE A 204 21.72 -8.92 -6.87
N PHE A 205 21.81 -9.52 -5.68
CA PHE A 205 23.10 -9.78 -4.99
C PHE A 205 23.75 -11.11 -5.36
N ASN A 206 23.18 -11.93 -6.24
CA ASN A 206 23.60 -13.31 -6.53
C ASN A 206 23.69 -14.18 -5.29
N LYS A 207 22.71 -14.08 -4.40
CA LYS A 207 22.64 -14.80 -3.12
C LYS A 207 21.33 -15.56 -2.97
N ASN A 208 21.25 -16.42 -1.98
CA ASN A 208 20.01 -17.09 -1.64
C ASN A 208 18.96 -16.04 -1.20
N ALA A 209 17.74 -16.16 -1.74
CA ALA A 209 16.63 -15.26 -1.44
C ALA A 209 16.12 -15.39 0.02
N LYS A 210 16.25 -16.57 0.64
CA LYS A 210 15.66 -16.87 1.95
C LYS A 210 16.06 -15.89 3.06
N PRO A 211 17.35 -15.52 3.25
CA PRO A 211 17.73 -14.53 4.26
C PRO A 211 17.05 -13.17 4.02
N PHE A 212 16.95 -12.72 2.77
CA PHE A 212 16.29 -11.44 2.44
C PHE A 212 14.78 -11.50 2.70
N ILE A 213 14.09 -12.61 2.35
CA ILE A 213 12.68 -12.82 2.69
C ILE A 213 12.50 -12.70 4.20
N ILE A 214 13.32 -13.38 5.01
CA ILE A 214 13.23 -13.32 6.47
C ILE A 214 13.46 -11.90 6.98
N GLY A 215 14.50 -11.19 6.50
CA GLY A 215 14.80 -9.82 6.93
C GLY A 215 13.67 -8.83 6.61
N ILE A 216 13.11 -8.90 5.40
CA ILE A 216 11.97 -8.06 5.00
C ILE A 216 10.70 -8.44 5.79
N SER A 217 10.48 -9.74 6.08
CA SER A 217 9.37 -10.19 6.92
C SER A 217 9.45 -9.64 8.35
N ILE A 218 10.64 -9.65 8.95
CA ILE A 218 10.86 -9.10 10.31
C ILE A 218 10.55 -7.59 10.30
N TYR A 219 11.07 -6.85 9.33
CA TYR A 219 10.77 -5.43 9.20
C TYR A 219 9.26 -5.17 9.03
N TRP A 220 8.60 -5.94 8.14
CA TRP A 220 7.17 -5.81 7.90
C TRP A 220 6.34 -6.11 9.15
N LEU A 221 6.64 -7.17 9.89
CA LEU A 221 5.97 -7.50 11.15
C LEU A 221 6.19 -6.41 12.21
N PHE A 222 7.40 -5.87 12.30
CA PHE A 222 7.69 -4.74 13.19
C PHE A 222 6.84 -3.51 12.82
N GLN A 223 6.84 -3.13 11.55
CA GLN A 223 6.03 -2.01 11.05
C GLN A 223 4.54 -2.23 11.33
N LEU A 224 4.03 -3.43 11.03
CA LEU A 224 2.63 -3.79 11.24
C LEU A 224 2.25 -3.73 12.72
N SER A 225 3.11 -4.25 13.61
CA SER A 225 2.90 -4.18 15.06
C SER A 225 2.91 -2.74 15.57
N LEU A 226 3.80 -1.90 15.03
CA LEU A 226 3.86 -0.48 15.40
C LEU A 226 2.55 0.24 15.02
N PHE A 227 2.07 0.07 13.78
CA PHE A 227 0.83 0.70 13.33
C PHE A 227 -0.41 0.13 14.05
N ALA A 228 -0.43 -1.18 14.31
CA ALA A 228 -1.51 -1.80 15.11
C ALA A 228 -1.56 -1.23 16.53
N GLY A 229 -0.39 -0.99 17.14
CA GLY A 229 -0.29 -0.37 18.47
C GLY A 229 -0.73 1.09 18.46
N ILE A 230 -0.28 1.87 17.49
CA ILE A 230 -0.72 3.26 17.34
C ILE A 230 -2.24 3.31 17.10
N GLY A 231 -2.78 2.51 16.19
CA GLY A 231 -4.22 2.46 15.94
C GLY A 231 -5.03 2.11 17.19
N ALA A 232 -4.53 1.20 18.05
CA ALA A 232 -5.20 0.83 19.30
C ALA A 232 -5.13 1.91 20.40
N LEU A 233 -4.26 2.90 20.28
CA LEU A 233 -4.19 4.04 21.21
C LEU A 233 -5.18 5.16 20.89
N PHE A 234 -5.66 5.20 19.65
CA PHE A 234 -6.53 6.26 19.13
C PHE A 234 -7.93 5.74 18.71
N SER A 235 -8.25 4.48 19.02
CA SER A 235 -9.56 3.86 18.78
C SER A 235 -10.50 3.98 19.97
#